data_eb3801eb9035734e66e09062bafa7f39
#
_entry.id   eb3801eb9035734e66e09062bafa7f39
#
_cell.length_a   1.000
_cell.length_b   1.000
_cell.length_c   1.000
_cell.angle_alpha   90.00
_cell.angle_beta   90.00
_cell.angle_gamma   90.00
#
_symmetry.space_group_name_H-M   'P 1'
#
loop_
_entity.id
_entity.type
_entity.pdbx_description
1 polymer ?
#
loop_
_entity_poly.entity_id
_entity_poly.type
_entity_poly.pdbx_seq_one_letter_code
_entity_poly.pdbx_strand_id
1 'polypeptide(L)'
;GRAKVLQEMVNGTLVHGWNSPEVAEALDLCMACKGCSRDCPTGTDMAKYRSRVLYEKYRHRLRPRSHWTMGQLPRWERMMDAIPGLARTANAVLSVPPITRLARWVAEVDQRRPLPRFRRSVRREMPPAHRTSSAQAVRSGRDVSQAPHGRQAPHGRVVIWVDSFSDRLEGCDLAAMVAVLANAGYAPEVLTDEACCGLTWITTGQLDTARRRLRAALDVLGPLAEAGIPVVGVEPSCTAVWHSDALDLVGDDPRTEAVARNVHTLAEMLQAARWTPPSLAGHVVVAQPHCHHASVLGFGPDAELLRAAGAELRVVGGCCGYAGNFGVEKGHYEFSVAVAKHDLLPAIEEAGPEAIILADGFSCRRQTSELAGRRALTLAELLASHLPQ
;
A
#
# COMPACT_ATOMS: atom_id res chain seq x y z
N GLY A 1 -17.05 -18.06 12.75
CA GLY A 1 -15.77 -18.35 13.31
C GLY A 1 -15.12 -17.26 14.12
N ARG A 2 -14.20 -16.46 13.55
CA ARG A 2 -13.36 -15.48 14.28
C ARG A 2 -14.15 -14.47 15.12
N ALA A 3 -15.20 -13.89 14.56
CA ALA A 3 -16.05 -12.93 15.30
C ALA A 3 -16.69 -13.55 16.54
N LYS A 4 -17.13 -14.82 16.48
CA LYS A 4 -17.70 -15.53 17.62
C LYS A 4 -16.69 -15.72 18.74
N VAL A 5 -15.46 -16.12 18.44
CA VAL A 5 -14.39 -16.28 19.43
C VAL A 5 -14.08 -14.95 20.14
N LEU A 6 -14.06 -13.84 19.40
CA LEU A 6 -13.86 -12.51 19.98
C LEU A 6 -15.04 -12.07 20.83
N GLN A 7 -16.26 -12.41 20.45
CA GLN A 7 -17.44 -12.15 21.24
C GLN A 7 -17.39 -12.89 22.59
N GLU A 8 -17.02 -14.18 22.58
CA GLU A 8 -16.86 -14.96 23.82
C GLU A 8 -15.75 -14.38 24.70
N MET A 9 -14.66 -13.90 24.12
CA MET A 9 -13.59 -13.20 24.85
C MET A 9 -14.12 -11.94 25.55
N VAL A 10 -14.88 -11.09 24.85
CA VAL A 10 -15.44 -9.84 25.40
C VAL A 10 -16.50 -10.13 26.47
N ASN A 11 -17.28 -11.18 26.30
CA ASN A 11 -18.28 -11.63 27.26
C ASN A 11 -17.66 -12.26 28.52
N GLY A 12 -16.33 -12.46 28.56
CA GLY A 12 -15.62 -13.03 29.71
C GLY A 12 -15.76 -14.55 29.86
N THR A 13 -16.24 -15.25 28.84
CA THR A 13 -16.37 -16.72 28.85
C THR A 13 -15.04 -17.41 28.61
N LEU A 14 -14.03 -16.71 28.03
CA LEU A 14 -12.69 -17.22 27.87
C LEU A 14 -11.79 -16.85 29.07
N VAL A 15 -11.25 -17.86 29.72
CA VAL A 15 -10.53 -17.74 31.02
C VAL A 15 -9.36 -16.75 31.00
N HIS A 16 -8.67 -16.63 29.85
CA HIS A 16 -7.47 -15.78 29.73
C HIS A 16 -7.70 -14.47 28.96
N GLY A 17 -8.95 -14.13 28.59
CA GLY A 17 -9.30 -12.91 27.87
C GLY A 17 -8.41 -12.65 26.65
N TRP A 18 -7.73 -11.51 26.60
CA TRP A 18 -6.82 -11.12 25.51
C TRP A 18 -5.64 -12.08 25.28
N ASN A 19 -5.32 -12.94 26.26
CA ASN A 19 -4.22 -13.90 26.19
C ASN A 19 -4.70 -15.32 25.91
N SER A 20 -5.99 -15.53 25.67
CA SER A 20 -6.58 -16.83 25.39
C SER A 20 -5.90 -17.47 24.14
N PRO A 21 -5.50 -18.74 24.22
CA PRO A 21 -4.97 -19.49 23.07
C PRO A 21 -5.96 -19.54 21.91
N GLU A 22 -7.25 -19.67 22.20
CA GLU A 22 -8.32 -19.74 21.21
C GLU A 22 -8.43 -18.43 20.40
N VAL A 23 -8.22 -17.28 21.06
CA VAL A 23 -8.18 -15.97 20.40
C VAL A 23 -6.93 -15.88 19.53
N ALA A 24 -5.78 -16.33 20.01
CA ALA A 24 -4.54 -16.31 19.24
C ALA A 24 -4.68 -17.18 17.98
N GLU A 25 -5.17 -18.43 18.12
CA GLU A 25 -5.39 -19.35 17.01
C GLU A 25 -6.41 -18.78 16.00
N ALA A 26 -7.54 -18.25 16.47
CA ALA A 26 -8.56 -17.67 15.59
C ALA A 26 -8.05 -16.50 14.76
N LEU A 27 -7.09 -15.71 15.29
CA LEU A 27 -6.55 -14.53 14.63
C LEU A 27 -5.23 -14.81 13.89
N ASP A 28 -4.58 -15.94 14.12
CA ASP A 28 -3.30 -16.27 13.49
C ASP A 28 -3.39 -16.24 11.95
N LEU A 29 -4.42 -16.87 11.39
CA LEU A 29 -4.67 -16.87 9.94
C LEU A 29 -5.47 -15.65 9.44
N CYS A 30 -5.54 -14.57 10.21
CA CYS A 30 -6.15 -13.34 9.75
C CYS A 30 -5.12 -12.49 8.98
N MET A 31 -5.29 -12.42 7.68
CA MET A 31 -4.41 -11.68 6.75
C MET A 31 -4.59 -10.14 6.84
N ALA A 32 -5.47 -9.65 7.68
CA ALA A 32 -5.83 -8.24 7.80
C ALA A 32 -6.25 -7.59 6.45
N CYS A 33 -6.86 -8.35 5.57
CA CYS A 33 -7.23 -7.94 4.20
C CYS A 33 -8.49 -7.06 4.12
N LYS A 34 -9.21 -6.88 5.24
CA LYS A 34 -10.48 -6.12 5.33
C LYS A 34 -11.64 -6.65 4.46
N GLY A 35 -11.49 -7.76 3.74
CA GLY A 35 -12.56 -8.37 2.95
C GLY A 35 -13.83 -8.67 3.76
N CYS A 36 -13.65 -9.04 5.04
CA CYS A 36 -14.78 -9.28 5.93
C CYS A 36 -15.63 -8.02 6.19
N SER A 37 -15.05 -6.82 6.22
CA SER A 37 -15.84 -5.58 6.41
C SER A 37 -16.68 -5.23 5.19
N ARG A 38 -16.19 -5.59 3.98
CA ARG A 38 -16.94 -5.42 2.73
C ARG A 38 -18.08 -6.43 2.61
N ASP A 39 -17.80 -7.70 2.90
CA ASP A 39 -18.72 -8.81 2.62
C ASP A 39 -19.69 -9.09 3.80
N CYS A 40 -19.40 -8.57 5.00
CA CYS A 40 -20.24 -8.79 6.17
C CYS A 40 -21.44 -7.81 6.20
N PRO A 41 -22.68 -8.27 6.31
CA PRO A 41 -23.86 -7.38 6.39
C PRO A 41 -23.80 -6.38 7.57
N THR A 42 -23.07 -6.72 8.64
CA THR A 42 -22.88 -5.86 9.82
C THR A 42 -21.59 -5.05 9.78
N GLY A 43 -20.82 -5.10 8.69
CA GLY A 43 -19.58 -4.35 8.51
C GLY A 43 -18.45 -4.75 9.50
N THR A 44 -18.42 -6.01 9.94
CA THR A 44 -17.42 -6.47 10.92
C THR A 44 -16.00 -6.47 10.35
N ASP A 45 -15.16 -5.55 10.79
CA ASP A 45 -13.75 -5.47 10.40
C ASP A 45 -12.84 -6.29 11.34
N MET A 46 -12.53 -7.52 10.93
CA MET A 46 -11.65 -8.41 11.69
C MET A 46 -10.19 -7.92 11.76
N ALA A 47 -9.73 -7.14 10.78
CA ALA A 47 -8.38 -6.57 10.80
C ALA A 47 -8.24 -5.56 11.94
N LYS A 48 -9.26 -4.72 12.14
CA LYS A 48 -9.36 -3.77 13.24
C LYS A 48 -9.36 -4.49 14.60
N TYR A 49 -10.18 -5.52 14.74
CA TYR A 49 -10.23 -6.32 15.98
C TYR A 49 -8.90 -7.02 16.25
N ARG A 50 -8.25 -7.61 15.22
CA ARG A 50 -6.93 -8.22 15.35
C ARG A 50 -5.90 -7.21 15.88
N SER A 51 -5.86 -6.02 15.31
CA SER A 51 -4.95 -4.95 15.74
C SER A 51 -5.20 -4.57 17.21
N ARG A 52 -6.46 -4.48 17.63
CA ARG A 52 -6.82 -4.19 19.02
C ARG A 52 -6.43 -5.31 19.98
N VAL A 53 -6.69 -6.57 19.61
CA VAL A 53 -6.27 -7.73 20.42
C VAL A 53 -4.74 -7.75 20.59
N LEU A 54 -3.98 -7.54 19.52
CA LEU A 54 -2.52 -7.48 19.60
C LEU A 54 -2.04 -6.29 20.47
N TYR A 55 -2.71 -5.15 20.40
CA TYR A 55 -2.42 -3.99 21.25
C TYR A 55 -2.57 -4.33 22.73
N GLU A 56 -3.72 -4.87 23.15
CA GLU A 56 -4.01 -5.21 24.54
C GLU A 56 -3.11 -6.36 25.03
N LYS A 57 -2.93 -7.41 24.23
CA LYS A 57 -2.07 -8.56 24.53
C LYS A 57 -0.64 -8.15 24.85
N TYR A 58 -0.09 -7.19 24.11
CA TYR A 58 1.31 -6.78 24.22
C TYR A 58 1.53 -5.42 24.89
N ARG A 59 0.51 -4.85 25.52
CA ARG A 59 0.59 -3.54 26.17
C ARG A 59 1.67 -3.49 27.27
N HIS A 60 1.81 -4.60 28.02
CA HIS A 60 2.75 -4.73 29.12
C HIS A 60 3.65 -5.99 28.98
N ARG A 61 3.84 -6.49 27.77
CA ARG A 61 4.60 -7.70 27.49
C ARG A 61 5.58 -7.47 26.34
N LEU A 62 6.61 -8.31 26.31
CA LEU A 62 7.54 -8.34 25.19
C LEU A 62 6.80 -8.77 23.90
N ARG A 63 7.01 -8.03 22.85
CA ARG A 63 6.44 -8.31 21.54
C ARG A 63 7.29 -9.33 20.77
N PRO A 64 6.71 -10.10 19.86
CA PRO A 64 7.47 -10.92 18.90
C PRO A 64 8.53 -10.10 18.17
N ARG A 65 9.60 -10.75 17.73
CA ARG A 65 10.68 -10.09 16.98
C ARG A 65 10.17 -9.51 15.66
N SER A 66 9.24 -10.19 14.99
CA SER A 66 8.59 -9.71 13.76
C SER A 66 7.95 -8.32 13.93
N HIS A 67 7.40 -8.00 15.11
CA HIS A 67 6.85 -6.67 15.39
C HIS A 67 7.94 -5.57 15.43
N TRP A 68 9.19 -5.92 15.78
CA TRP A 68 10.31 -4.99 15.81
C TRP A 68 11.04 -4.90 14.46
N THR A 69 11.08 -5.97 13.73
CA THR A 69 11.74 -6.04 12.42
C THR A 69 10.79 -5.54 11.32
N MET A 70 9.75 -6.28 11.01
CA MET A 70 8.79 -5.92 9.95
C MET A 70 7.82 -4.81 10.36
N GLY A 71 7.34 -4.80 11.61
CA GLY A 71 6.46 -3.74 12.11
C GLY A 71 7.12 -2.35 12.17
N GLN A 72 8.45 -2.29 12.23
CA GLN A 72 9.22 -1.05 12.23
C GLN A 72 9.92 -0.76 10.88
N LEU A 73 9.55 -1.48 9.82
CA LEU A 73 10.22 -1.40 8.53
C LEU A 73 10.37 0.04 8.00
N PRO A 74 9.37 0.94 8.10
CA PRO A 74 9.54 2.32 7.67
C PRO A 74 10.61 3.11 8.46
N ARG A 75 10.96 2.68 9.67
CA ARG A 75 12.08 3.28 10.44
C ARG A 75 13.42 2.79 9.92
N TRP A 76 13.51 1.49 9.64
CA TRP A 76 14.73 0.89 9.09
C TRP A 76 15.06 1.46 7.72
N GLU A 77 14.08 1.61 6.84
CA GLU A 77 14.23 2.22 5.52
C GLU A 77 14.79 3.64 5.61
N ARG A 78 14.25 4.48 6.51
CA ARG A 78 14.73 5.84 6.72
C ARG A 78 16.16 5.86 7.22
N MET A 79 16.51 4.97 8.13
CA MET A 79 17.88 4.86 8.66
C MET A 79 18.84 4.45 7.55
N MET A 80 18.44 3.50 6.68
CA MET A 80 19.27 3.06 5.56
C MET A 80 19.48 4.16 4.50
N ASP A 81 18.47 5.04 4.30
CA ASP A 81 18.55 6.17 3.37
C ASP A 81 19.32 7.38 3.95
N ALA A 82 19.33 7.54 5.29
CA ALA A 82 19.97 8.68 5.95
C ALA A 82 21.51 8.69 5.80
N ILE A 83 22.13 7.52 5.67
CA ILE A 83 23.59 7.37 5.59
C ILE A 83 23.95 6.96 4.16
N PRO A 84 24.75 7.79 3.43
CA PRO A 84 25.16 7.46 2.07
C PRO A 84 25.89 6.12 1.99
N GLY A 85 25.42 5.25 1.09
CA GLY A 85 25.99 3.92 0.88
C GLY A 85 25.52 2.81 1.82
N LEU A 86 24.87 3.13 2.95
CA LEU A 86 24.43 2.14 3.94
C LEU A 86 23.45 1.11 3.33
N ALA A 87 22.48 1.56 2.56
CA ALA A 87 21.54 0.66 1.87
C ALA A 87 22.27 -0.34 0.94
N ARG A 88 23.27 0.13 0.19
CA ARG A 88 24.08 -0.74 -0.70
C ARG A 88 24.88 -1.76 0.12
N THR A 89 25.54 -1.32 1.17
CA THR A 89 26.32 -2.20 2.06
C THR A 89 25.42 -3.21 2.76
N ALA A 90 24.26 -2.77 3.30
CA ALA A 90 23.28 -3.66 3.92
C ALA A 90 22.78 -4.72 2.94
N ASN A 91 22.42 -4.34 1.71
CA ASN A 91 22.00 -5.29 0.68
C ASN A 91 23.11 -6.29 0.33
N ALA A 92 24.36 -5.85 0.21
CA ALA A 92 25.51 -6.73 -0.05
C ALA A 92 25.72 -7.74 1.09
N VAL A 93 25.69 -7.27 2.34
CA VAL A 93 25.81 -8.13 3.52
C VAL A 93 24.64 -9.12 3.61
N LEU A 94 23.41 -8.63 3.41
CA LEU A 94 22.20 -9.47 3.44
C LEU A 94 22.08 -10.43 2.24
N SER A 95 22.92 -10.31 1.21
CA SER A 95 22.98 -11.28 0.09
C SER A 95 23.88 -12.49 0.40
N VAL A 96 24.72 -12.42 1.45
CA VAL A 96 25.60 -13.52 1.84
C VAL A 96 24.77 -14.64 2.50
N PRO A 97 24.75 -15.89 1.98
CA PRO A 97 23.80 -16.92 2.41
C PRO A 97 23.70 -17.21 3.91
N PRO A 98 24.79 -17.35 4.68
CA PRO A 98 24.69 -17.56 6.12
C PRO A 98 24.11 -16.35 6.85
N ILE A 99 24.45 -15.13 6.42
CA ILE A 99 23.94 -13.90 7.01
C ILE A 99 22.45 -13.75 6.68
N THR A 100 22.04 -14.04 5.44
CA THR A 100 20.63 -14.03 5.03
C THR A 100 19.78 -14.97 5.86
N ARG A 101 20.29 -16.20 6.13
CA ARG A 101 19.59 -17.18 6.98
C ARG A 101 19.44 -16.67 8.41
N LEU A 102 20.50 -16.11 8.97
CA LEU A 102 20.48 -15.52 10.31
C LEU A 102 19.52 -14.33 10.38
N ALA A 103 19.59 -13.44 9.39
CA ALA A 103 18.71 -12.27 9.32
C ALA A 103 17.23 -12.66 9.24
N ARG A 104 16.87 -13.66 8.42
CA ARG A 104 15.51 -14.22 8.36
C ARG A 104 15.08 -14.80 9.70
N TRP A 105 15.96 -15.56 10.36
CA TRP A 105 15.68 -16.12 11.68
C TRP A 105 15.46 -15.02 12.74
N VAL A 106 16.29 -13.98 12.75
CA VAL A 106 16.14 -12.82 13.66
C VAL A 106 14.84 -12.09 13.37
N ALA A 107 14.51 -11.91 12.10
CA ALA A 107 13.32 -11.17 11.67
C ALA A 107 12.01 -11.99 11.75
N GLU A 108 12.10 -13.29 12.11
CA GLU A 108 10.97 -14.23 12.08
C GLU A 108 10.35 -14.35 10.67
N VAL A 109 11.16 -14.16 9.63
CA VAL A 109 10.80 -14.36 8.23
C VAL A 109 11.00 -15.82 7.83
N ASP A 110 10.08 -16.38 7.06
CA ASP A 110 10.21 -17.74 6.50
C ASP A 110 11.46 -17.85 5.63
N GLN A 111 12.19 -18.96 5.75
CA GLN A 111 13.48 -19.13 5.06
C GLN A 111 13.37 -19.17 3.52
N ARG A 112 12.19 -19.37 2.98
CA ARG A 112 11.88 -19.37 1.53
C ARG A 112 11.58 -17.98 1.00
N ARG A 113 11.29 -17.01 1.87
CA ARG A 113 10.98 -15.64 1.46
C ARG A 113 12.25 -14.79 1.29
N PRO A 114 12.37 -14.02 0.22
CA PRO A 114 13.47 -13.06 0.08
C PRO A 114 13.32 -11.91 1.08
N LEU A 115 14.45 -11.42 1.57
CA LEU A 115 14.45 -10.17 2.34
C LEU A 115 14.22 -8.97 1.39
N PRO A 116 13.56 -7.90 1.85
CA PRO A 116 13.41 -6.69 1.05
C PRO A 116 14.79 -6.07 0.79
N ARG A 117 14.94 -5.46 -0.39
CA ARG A 117 16.14 -4.70 -0.75
C ARG A 117 15.90 -3.23 -0.49
N PHE A 118 16.82 -2.61 0.25
CA PHE A 118 16.80 -1.18 0.52
C PHE A 118 17.37 -0.41 -0.68
N ARG A 119 16.76 0.73 -0.99
CA ARG A 119 17.24 1.67 -2.02
C ARG A 119 17.22 3.10 -1.47
N ARG A 120 17.78 4.02 -2.25
CA ARG A 120 17.63 5.45 -1.99
C ARG A 120 16.18 5.88 -2.28
N SER A 121 15.78 6.96 -1.66
CA SER A 121 14.45 7.54 -1.85
C SER A 121 14.23 7.92 -3.33
N VAL A 122 13.19 7.31 -3.98
CA VAL A 122 12.83 7.64 -5.36
C VAL A 122 12.31 9.08 -5.50
N ARG A 123 11.73 9.65 -4.44
CA ARG A 123 11.30 11.05 -4.42
C ARG A 123 12.48 12.00 -4.65
N ARG A 124 13.66 11.66 -4.13
CA ARG A 124 14.88 12.46 -4.31
C ARG A 124 15.50 12.30 -5.69
N GLU A 125 15.17 11.24 -6.40
CA GLU A 125 15.61 10.97 -7.77
C GLU A 125 14.80 11.77 -8.80
N MET A 126 13.59 12.22 -8.44
CA MET A 126 12.76 13.05 -9.32
C MET A 126 13.42 14.40 -9.61
N PRO A 127 13.25 14.95 -10.82
CA PRO A 127 13.73 16.30 -11.15
C PRO A 127 13.17 17.35 -10.19
N PRO A 128 13.93 18.39 -9.83
CA PRO A 128 13.47 19.45 -8.91
C PRO A 128 12.15 20.09 -9.32
N ALA A 129 11.91 20.24 -10.64
CA ALA A 129 10.68 20.81 -11.19
C ALA A 129 9.41 19.98 -10.88
N HIS A 130 9.57 18.69 -10.55
CA HIS A 130 8.47 17.79 -10.20
C HIS A 130 8.41 17.48 -8.69
N ARG A 131 9.08 18.27 -7.85
CA ARG A 131 9.12 18.06 -6.40
C ARG A 131 8.51 19.24 -5.68
N THR A 132 7.72 18.98 -4.66
CA THR A 132 7.14 20.03 -3.80
C THR A 132 7.14 19.57 -2.34
N SER A 133 7.21 20.53 -1.42
CA SER A 133 6.80 20.29 -0.03
C SER A 133 5.35 20.73 0.18
N SER A 134 4.71 20.22 1.22
CA SER A 134 3.35 20.63 1.58
C SER A 134 3.25 22.15 1.71
N ALA A 135 4.17 22.80 2.44
CA ALA A 135 4.20 24.23 2.61
C ALA A 135 4.40 25.00 1.28
N GLN A 136 5.21 24.45 0.36
CA GLN A 136 5.41 25.06 -0.96
C GLN A 136 4.17 24.93 -1.83
N ALA A 137 3.56 23.74 -1.88
CA ALA A 137 2.35 23.49 -2.65
C ALA A 137 1.20 24.43 -2.20
N VAL A 138 1.01 24.59 -0.89
CA VAL A 138 -0.02 25.48 -0.32
C VAL A 138 0.26 26.96 -0.67
N ARG A 139 1.50 27.42 -0.54
CA ARG A 139 1.86 28.81 -0.92
C ARG A 139 1.62 29.12 -2.39
N SER A 140 1.88 28.15 -3.25
CA SER A 140 1.65 28.31 -4.70
C SER A 140 0.18 28.17 -5.09
N GLY A 141 -0.67 27.69 -4.19
CA GLY A 141 -2.11 27.53 -4.40
C GLY A 141 -2.48 26.53 -5.50
N ARG A 142 -3.76 26.56 -5.89
CA ARG A 142 -4.28 25.75 -7.01
C ARG A 142 -3.95 26.34 -8.38
N ASP A 143 -3.59 27.62 -8.43
CA ASP A 143 -3.31 28.28 -9.69
C ASP A 143 -2.03 27.74 -10.31
N VAL A 144 -2.18 27.27 -11.54
CA VAL A 144 -1.13 26.61 -12.34
C VAL A 144 -0.71 27.46 -13.54
N SER A 145 -0.95 28.76 -13.52
CA SER A 145 -0.47 29.67 -14.56
C SER A 145 1.06 29.59 -14.77
N GLN A 146 1.76 28.98 -13.81
CA GLN A 146 3.20 28.69 -13.82
C GLN A 146 3.53 27.19 -13.71
N ALA A 147 2.72 26.30 -14.31
CA ALA A 147 3.06 24.87 -14.36
C ALA A 147 4.44 24.69 -15.01
N PRO A 148 5.29 23.77 -14.49
CA PRO A 148 6.56 23.45 -15.13
C PRO A 148 6.33 23.13 -16.63
N HIS A 149 7.14 23.75 -17.53
CA HIS A 149 7.09 23.55 -18.97
C HIS A 149 5.96 24.27 -19.75
N GLY A 150 5.27 25.29 -19.20
CA GLY A 150 4.33 26.13 -19.96
C GLY A 150 3.10 25.41 -20.51
N ARG A 151 2.82 24.18 -20.06
CA ARG A 151 1.61 23.44 -20.42
C ARG A 151 0.42 23.93 -19.63
N GLN A 152 -0.70 24.15 -20.30
CA GLN A 152 -1.97 24.38 -19.64
C GLN A 152 -2.36 23.15 -18.82
N ALA A 153 -2.65 23.33 -17.54
CA ALA A 153 -3.14 22.27 -16.64
C ALA A 153 -4.59 22.60 -16.22
N PRO A 154 -5.58 22.30 -17.08
CA PRO A 154 -6.98 22.70 -16.86
C PRO A 154 -7.59 22.12 -15.59
N HIS A 155 -7.04 21.01 -15.09
CA HIS A 155 -7.51 20.39 -13.85
C HIS A 155 -6.72 20.83 -12.60
N GLY A 156 -5.75 21.73 -12.78
CA GLY A 156 -4.98 22.29 -11.68
C GLY A 156 -3.88 21.37 -11.16
N ARG A 157 -3.38 21.72 -10.00
CA ARG A 157 -2.28 21.01 -9.33
C ARG A 157 -2.78 19.73 -8.68
N VAL A 158 -1.94 18.69 -8.69
CA VAL A 158 -2.12 17.45 -7.94
C VAL A 158 -0.80 17.05 -7.28
N VAL A 159 -0.86 16.58 -6.04
CA VAL A 159 0.33 16.13 -5.29
C VAL A 159 0.36 14.61 -5.21
N ILE A 160 1.46 14.00 -5.65
CA ILE A 160 1.70 12.56 -5.55
C ILE A 160 2.33 12.26 -4.19
N TRP A 161 1.61 11.53 -3.35
CA TRP A 161 2.08 11.07 -2.06
C TRP A 161 2.67 9.67 -2.17
N VAL A 162 3.98 9.58 -1.89
CA VAL A 162 4.74 8.33 -1.96
C VAL A 162 4.88 7.74 -0.57
N ASP A 163 4.39 6.54 -0.39
CA ASP A 163 4.53 5.78 0.84
C ASP A 163 5.96 5.24 1.05
N SER A 164 6.23 4.71 2.25
CA SER A 164 7.58 4.23 2.60
C SER A 164 8.05 3.08 1.72
N PHE A 165 7.17 2.11 1.40
CA PHE A 165 7.55 0.93 0.61
C PHE A 165 7.90 1.29 -0.83
N SER A 166 7.06 2.11 -1.46
CA SER A 166 7.27 2.60 -2.82
C SER A 166 8.49 3.53 -2.91
N ASP A 167 8.80 4.26 -1.84
CA ASP A 167 9.93 5.19 -1.81
C ASP A 167 11.29 4.50 -1.68
N ARG A 168 11.43 3.48 -0.79
CA ARG A 168 12.74 2.99 -0.35
C ARG A 168 12.97 1.49 -0.41
N LEU A 169 12.00 0.70 -0.89
CA LEU A 169 12.18 -0.73 -1.12
C LEU A 169 12.16 -1.06 -2.60
N GLU A 170 11.04 -1.51 -3.12
CA GLU A 170 10.88 -1.76 -4.56
C GLU A 170 10.12 -0.59 -5.15
N GLY A 171 10.85 0.31 -5.78
CA GLY A 171 10.29 1.54 -6.28
C GLY A 171 9.13 1.33 -7.25
N CYS A 172 8.17 2.22 -7.19
CA CYS A 172 7.23 2.49 -8.26
C CYS A 172 7.89 3.40 -9.30
N ASP A 173 7.41 3.36 -10.51
CA ASP A 173 7.80 4.34 -11.52
C ASP A 173 7.01 5.64 -11.32
N LEU A 174 7.60 6.57 -10.55
CA LEU A 174 7.00 7.89 -10.33
C LEU A 174 6.96 8.72 -11.60
N ALA A 175 7.89 8.50 -12.53
CA ALA A 175 7.89 9.21 -13.81
C ALA A 175 6.67 8.78 -14.65
N ALA A 176 6.30 7.50 -14.61
CA ALA A 176 5.07 7.02 -15.24
C ALA A 176 3.82 7.69 -14.66
N MET A 177 3.72 7.79 -13.33
CA MET A 177 2.59 8.44 -12.67
C MET A 177 2.51 9.95 -13.02
N VAL A 178 3.65 10.64 -13.01
CA VAL A 178 3.75 12.05 -13.43
C VAL A 178 3.31 12.19 -14.90
N ALA A 179 3.79 11.31 -15.80
CA ALA A 179 3.45 11.38 -17.22
C ALA A 179 1.94 11.20 -17.47
N VAL A 180 1.31 10.21 -16.82
CA VAL A 180 -0.14 9.94 -16.95
C VAL A 180 -0.97 11.11 -16.42
N LEU A 181 -0.68 11.61 -15.22
CA LEU A 181 -1.40 12.75 -14.65
C LEU A 181 -1.21 14.03 -15.46
N ALA A 182 0.00 14.27 -15.98
CA ALA A 182 0.26 15.41 -16.85
C ALA A 182 -0.49 15.30 -18.18
N ASN A 183 -0.55 14.10 -18.77
CA ASN A 183 -1.33 13.83 -19.98
C ASN A 183 -2.84 14.01 -19.73
N ALA A 184 -3.29 13.69 -18.52
CA ALA A 184 -4.68 13.92 -18.10
C ALA A 184 -5.00 15.40 -17.80
N GLY A 185 -4.05 16.32 -17.97
CA GLY A 185 -4.27 17.76 -17.81
C GLY A 185 -4.09 18.27 -16.38
N TYR A 186 -3.41 17.53 -15.51
CA TYR A 186 -2.96 18.00 -14.21
C TYR A 186 -1.54 18.59 -14.25
N ALA A 187 -1.18 19.35 -13.22
CA ALA A 187 0.20 19.71 -12.89
C ALA A 187 0.69 18.85 -11.72
N PRO A 188 1.24 17.63 -11.99
CA PRO A 188 1.64 16.72 -10.93
C PRO A 188 2.98 17.09 -10.30
N GLU A 189 3.03 17.05 -8.98
CA GLU A 189 4.25 17.26 -8.19
C GLU A 189 4.38 16.16 -7.14
N VAL A 190 5.59 15.63 -6.95
CA VAL A 190 5.88 14.59 -5.96
C VAL A 190 6.17 15.23 -4.61
N LEU A 191 5.43 14.81 -3.59
CA LEU A 191 5.60 15.28 -2.21
C LEU A 191 6.94 14.82 -1.64
N THR A 192 7.76 15.78 -1.21
CA THR A 192 9.07 15.48 -0.59
C THR A 192 8.97 15.23 0.91
N ASP A 193 7.93 15.76 1.55
CA ASP A 193 7.72 15.58 2.98
C ASP A 193 7.33 14.13 3.32
N GLU A 194 7.74 13.67 4.49
CA GLU A 194 7.43 12.31 4.94
C GLU A 194 6.05 12.26 5.61
N ALA A 195 5.13 11.51 5.02
CA ALA A 195 3.81 11.24 5.55
C ALA A 195 3.55 9.72 5.58
N CYS A 196 3.90 9.07 6.67
CA CYS A 196 3.73 7.62 6.81
C CYS A 196 2.34 7.28 7.37
N CYS A 197 1.57 6.44 6.66
CA CYS A 197 0.23 6.00 7.06
C CYS A 197 0.19 5.13 8.34
N GLY A 198 1.32 4.63 8.81
CA GLY A 198 1.40 3.83 10.03
C GLY A 198 0.92 2.38 9.90
N LEU A 199 0.63 1.88 8.69
CA LEU A 199 0.02 0.57 8.46
C LEU A 199 0.77 -0.60 9.13
N THR A 200 2.10 -0.62 9.10
CA THR A 200 2.89 -1.69 9.73
C THR A 200 2.73 -1.73 11.25
N TRP A 201 2.54 -0.58 11.88
CA TRP A 201 2.25 -0.48 13.31
C TRP A 201 0.80 -0.86 13.63
N ILE A 202 -0.15 -0.56 12.72
CA ILE A 202 -1.55 -0.97 12.83
C ILE A 202 -1.63 -2.49 12.81
N THR A 203 -1.07 -3.14 11.78
CA THR A 203 -1.15 -4.59 11.58
C THR A 203 -0.45 -5.39 12.68
N THR A 204 0.54 -4.83 13.35
CA THR A 204 1.24 -5.43 14.48
C THR A 204 0.71 -4.99 15.85
N GLY A 205 -0.41 -4.27 15.89
CA GLY A 205 -1.03 -3.81 17.15
C GLY A 205 -0.20 -2.81 17.95
N GLN A 206 0.64 -2.00 17.31
CA GLN A 206 1.42 -0.94 17.94
C GLN A 206 0.69 0.40 17.83
N LEU A 207 -0.58 0.43 18.29
CA LEU A 207 -1.54 1.49 17.98
C LEU A 207 -1.13 2.89 18.45
N ASP A 208 -0.42 3.02 19.56
CA ASP A 208 0.05 4.34 20.02
C ASP A 208 1.10 4.92 19.07
N THR A 209 1.95 4.05 18.50
CA THR A 209 2.91 4.49 17.47
C THR A 209 2.20 4.80 16.17
N ALA A 210 1.21 4.01 15.78
CA ALA A 210 0.37 4.28 14.61
C ALA A 210 -0.31 5.65 14.72
N ARG A 211 -0.95 5.96 15.85
CA ARG A 211 -1.55 7.29 16.11
C ARG A 211 -0.55 8.43 15.97
N ARG A 212 0.64 8.30 16.56
CA ARG A 212 1.69 9.33 16.40
C ARG A 212 2.11 9.51 14.94
N ARG A 213 2.21 8.42 14.16
CA ARG A 213 2.55 8.49 12.73
C ARG A 213 1.45 9.14 11.90
N LEU A 214 0.20 8.77 12.15
CA LEU A 214 -0.95 9.39 11.49
C LEU A 214 -1.04 10.88 11.79
N ARG A 215 -0.89 11.30 13.05
CA ARG A 215 -0.89 12.74 13.40
C ARG A 215 0.25 13.49 12.71
N ALA A 216 1.46 12.93 12.68
CA ALA A 216 2.57 13.53 11.92
C ALA A 216 2.29 13.58 10.40
N ALA A 217 1.56 12.61 9.85
CA ALA A 217 1.14 12.66 8.46
C ALA A 217 0.01 13.68 8.24
N LEU A 218 -0.88 13.91 9.20
CA LEU A 218 -1.88 15.00 9.17
C LEU A 218 -1.22 16.39 9.14
N ASP A 219 -0.07 16.57 9.81
CA ASP A 219 0.67 17.83 9.77
C ASP A 219 1.21 18.15 8.34
N VAL A 220 1.36 17.11 7.51
CA VAL A 220 1.81 17.23 6.11
C VAL A 220 0.63 17.30 5.13
N LEU A 221 -0.33 16.37 5.25
CA LEU A 221 -1.43 16.23 4.30
C LEU A 221 -2.62 17.17 4.59
N GLY A 222 -2.81 17.54 5.86
CA GLY A 222 -3.90 18.42 6.28
C GLY A 222 -3.90 19.76 5.57
N PRO A 223 -2.78 20.50 5.54
CA PRO A 223 -2.69 21.78 4.80
C PRO A 223 -3.02 21.65 3.31
N LEU A 224 -2.67 20.51 2.66
CA LEU A 224 -3.04 20.26 1.26
C LEU A 224 -4.56 20.09 1.12
N ALA A 225 -5.16 19.32 2.03
CA ALA A 225 -6.61 19.10 2.04
C ALA A 225 -7.38 20.40 2.31
N GLU A 226 -6.93 21.22 3.25
CA GLU A 226 -7.52 22.54 3.55
C GLU A 226 -7.41 23.50 2.35
N ALA A 227 -6.29 23.47 1.63
CA ALA A 227 -6.09 24.24 0.40
C ALA A 227 -6.84 23.64 -0.81
N GLY A 228 -7.49 22.49 -0.64
CA GLY A 228 -8.20 21.76 -1.69
C GLY A 228 -7.29 21.26 -2.81
N ILE A 229 -6.01 21.02 -2.54
CA ILE A 229 -5.05 20.43 -3.48
C ILE A 229 -5.16 18.92 -3.38
N PRO A 230 -5.65 18.21 -4.41
CA PRO A 230 -5.84 16.76 -4.34
C PRO A 230 -4.52 16.01 -4.19
N VAL A 231 -4.56 14.91 -3.44
CA VAL A 231 -3.42 14.05 -3.18
C VAL A 231 -3.68 12.67 -3.79
N VAL A 232 -2.73 12.17 -4.58
CA VAL A 232 -2.78 10.82 -5.14
C VAL A 232 -1.83 9.91 -4.36
N GLY A 233 -2.36 8.85 -3.76
CA GLY A 233 -1.55 7.82 -3.10
C GLY A 233 -1.02 6.80 -4.11
N VAL A 234 0.26 6.42 -3.93
CA VAL A 234 0.92 5.44 -4.81
C VAL A 234 0.56 4.00 -4.43
N GLU A 235 0.60 3.68 -3.14
CA GLU A 235 0.33 2.33 -2.62
C GLU A 235 -1.11 2.23 -2.11
N PRO A 236 -1.95 1.37 -2.69
CA PRO A 236 -3.35 1.26 -2.31
C PRO A 236 -3.58 0.93 -0.84
N SER A 237 -2.68 0.14 -0.23
CA SER A 237 -2.80 -0.21 1.18
C SER A 237 -2.61 1.00 2.10
N CYS A 238 -1.73 1.91 1.74
CA CYS A 238 -1.50 3.16 2.47
C CYS A 238 -2.62 4.17 2.24
N THR A 239 -3.11 4.28 1.00
CA THR A 239 -4.28 5.10 0.63
C THR A 239 -5.52 4.68 1.42
N ALA A 240 -5.79 3.39 1.50
CA ALA A 240 -6.92 2.82 2.23
C ALA A 240 -6.89 3.10 3.75
N VAL A 241 -5.71 3.35 4.34
CA VAL A 241 -5.63 3.72 5.76
C VAL A 241 -6.40 5.02 6.04
N TRP A 242 -6.34 6.01 5.15
CA TRP A 242 -7.06 7.28 5.32
C TRP A 242 -8.57 7.09 5.26
N HIS A 243 -9.06 6.16 4.46
CA HIS A 243 -10.49 5.87 4.29
C HIS A 243 -11.03 4.87 5.34
N SER A 244 -10.19 4.36 6.25
CA SER A 244 -10.59 3.36 7.23
C SER A 244 -9.91 3.53 8.60
N ASP A 245 -8.69 3.02 8.77
CA ASP A 245 -8.02 2.97 10.08
C ASP A 245 -7.72 4.35 10.68
N ALA A 246 -7.44 5.37 9.86
CA ALA A 246 -7.17 6.71 10.34
C ALA A 246 -8.39 7.33 11.02
N LEU A 247 -9.59 7.13 10.45
CA LEU A 247 -10.85 7.60 11.02
C LEU A 247 -11.11 7.01 12.41
N ASP A 248 -10.67 5.78 12.65
CA ASP A 248 -10.81 5.11 13.95
C ASP A 248 -9.71 5.51 14.96
N LEU A 249 -8.49 5.75 14.49
CA LEU A 249 -7.32 5.94 15.36
C LEU A 249 -7.06 7.40 15.71
N VAL A 250 -7.40 8.33 14.83
CA VAL A 250 -7.16 9.77 14.96
C VAL A 250 -8.35 10.60 14.46
N GLY A 251 -9.55 10.04 14.45
CA GLY A 251 -10.79 10.73 14.06
C GLY A 251 -11.19 11.87 15.00
N ASP A 252 -10.54 11.99 16.17
CA ASP A 252 -10.62 13.14 17.08
C ASP A 252 -9.94 14.39 16.51
N ASP A 253 -9.04 14.27 15.52
CA ASP A 253 -8.44 15.39 14.81
C ASP A 253 -9.33 15.77 13.60
N PRO A 254 -9.85 17.00 13.54
CA PRO A 254 -10.78 17.43 12.46
C PRO A 254 -10.18 17.35 11.05
N ARG A 255 -8.85 17.36 10.93
CA ARG A 255 -8.15 17.23 9.65
C ARG A 255 -8.28 15.82 9.07
N THR A 256 -8.57 14.80 9.89
CA THR A 256 -8.61 13.40 9.44
C THR A 256 -9.65 13.19 8.35
N GLU A 257 -10.85 13.68 8.53
CA GLU A 257 -11.90 13.57 7.50
C GLU A 257 -11.58 14.38 6.25
N ALA A 258 -10.97 15.58 6.41
CA ALA A 258 -10.56 16.40 5.28
C ALA A 258 -9.50 15.68 4.43
N VAL A 259 -8.50 15.07 5.06
CA VAL A 259 -7.48 14.26 4.38
C VAL A 259 -8.10 13.01 3.75
N ALA A 260 -9.01 12.31 4.44
CA ALA A 260 -9.69 11.15 3.88
C ALA A 260 -10.45 11.48 2.58
N ARG A 261 -11.11 12.63 2.53
CA ARG A 261 -11.81 13.09 1.31
C ARG A 261 -10.88 13.60 0.20
N ASN A 262 -9.63 13.91 0.53
CA ASN A 262 -8.68 14.55 -0.38
C ASN A 262 -7.59 13.61 -0.92
N VAL A 263 -7.50 12.39 -0.35
CA VAL A 263 -6.55 11.36 -0.80
C VAL A 263 -7.27 10.39 -1.73
N HIS A 264 -6.78 10.27 -2.96
CA HIS A 264 -7.42 9.54 -4.06
C HIS A 264 -6.49 8.46 -4.63
N THR A 265 -7.06 7.53 -5.38
CA THR A 265 -6.33 6.64 -6.28
C THR A 265 -6.02 7.36 -7.61
N LEU A 266 -5.08 6.80 -8.39
CA LEU A 266 -4.82 7.32 -9.75
C LEU A 266 -6.07 7.25 -10.62
N ALA A 267 -6.78 6.10 -10.60
CA ALA A 267 -7.97 5.90 -11.43
C ALA A 267 -9.09 6.88 -11.12
N GLU A 268 -9.33 7.20 -9.84
CA GLU A 268 -10.30 8.22 -9.44
C GLU A 268 -9.97 9.60 -10.02
N MET A 269 -8.69 9.98 -9.99
CA MET A 269 -8.25 11.26 -10.55
C MET A 269 -8.42 11.30 -12.07
N LEU A 270 -8.11 10.21 -12.77
CA LEU A 270 -8.28 10.13 -14.22
C LEU A 270 -9.76 10.16 -14.62
N GLN A 271 -10.63 9.53 -13.86
CA GLN A 271 -12.10 9.63 -14.05
C GLN A 271 -12.60 11.06 -13.79
N ALA A 272 -12.15 11.71 -12.71
CA ALA A 272 -12.52 13.10 -12.42
C ALA A 272 -12.12 14.07 -13.54
N ALA A 273 -11.00 13.81 -14.19
CA ALA A 273 -10.55 14.56 -15.37
C ALA A 273 -11.32 14.19 -16.65
N ARG A 274 -12.19 13.18 -16.64
CA ARG A 274 -12.80 12.59 -17.84
C ARG A 274 -11.76 12.23 -18.92
N TRP A 275 -10.63 11.73 -18.46
CA TRP A 275 -9.50 11.42 -19.31
C TRP A 275 -9.77 10.21 -20.20
N THR A 276 -9.41 10.31 -21.48
CA THR A 276 -9.49 9.20 -22.42
C THR A 276 -8.18 8.40 -22.34
N PRO A 277 -8.21 7.12 -21.89
CA PRO A 277 -7.02 6.30 -21.78
C PRO A 277 -6.45 5.94 -23.15
N PRO A 278 -5.14 5.66 -23.24
CA PRO A 278 -4.54 5.12 -24.45
C PRO A 278 -5.11 3.74 -24.77
N SER A 279 -5.07 3.35 -26.03
CA SER A 279 -5.61 2.06 -26.47
C SER A 279 -4.80 0.89 -25.91
N LEU A 280 -5.51 -0.05 -25.29
CA LEU A 280 -5.03 -1.37 -24.88
C LEU A 280 -5.71 -2.49 -25.68
N ALA A 281 -6.28 -2.16 -26.83
CA ALA A 281 -6.96 -3.14 -27.70
C ALA A 281 -6.00 -4.26 -28.10
N GLY A 282 -6.47 -5.51 -27.98
CA GLY A 282 -5.67 -6.70 -28.24
C GLY A 282 -4.80 -7.18 -27.08
N HIS A 283 -4.78 -6.48 -25.97
CA HIS A 283 -4.07 -6.92 -24.76
C HIS A 283 -5.02 -7.60 -23.75
N VAL A 284 -4.61 -8.78 -23.27
CA VAL A 284 -5.22 -9.42 -22.10
C VAL A 284 -4.56 -8.86 -20.85
N VAL A 285 -5.33 -8.29 -19.95
CA VAL A 285 -4.87 -7.72 -18.68
C VAL A 285 -5.43 -8.54 -17.52
N VAL A 286 -4.55 -9.24 -16.79
CA VAL A 286 -4.90 -9.92 -15.54
C VAL A 286 -4.66 -8.96 -14.39
N ALA A 287 -5.71 -8.39 -13.84
CA ALA A 287 -5.63 -7.45 -12.74
C ALA A 287 -5.77 -8.15 -11.39
N GLN A 288 -4.79 -7.99 -10.52
CA GLN A 288 -4.82 -8.40 -9.11
C GLN A 288 -5.03 -7.16 -8.23
N PRO A 289 -6.27 -6.79 -7.89
CA PRO A 289 -6.51 -5.70 -6.96
C PRO A 289 -5.87 -5.99 -5.61
N HIS A 290 -5.19 -5.00 -5.03
CA HIS A 290 -4.75 -5.14 -3.65
C HIS A 290 -5.97 -5.32 -2.74
N CYS A 291 -5.88 -6.17 -1.71
CA CYS A 291 -7.05 -6.48 -0.87
C CYS A 291 -7.66 -5.22 -0.21
N HIS A 292 -6.84 -4.27 0.26
CA HIS A 292 -7.36 -2.98 0.77
C HIS A 292 -7.93 -2.09 -0.34
N HIS A 293 -7.40 -2.17 -1.56
CA HIS A 293 -7.98 -1.49 -2.72
C HIS A 293 -9.39 -2.01 -2.96
N ALA A 294 -9.54 -3.33 -3.14
CA ALA A 294 -10.84 -3.96 -3.39
C ALA A 294 -11.85 -3.81 -2.23
N SER A 295 -11.37 -3.81 -0.98
CA SER A 295 -12.25 -3.86 0.21
C SER A 295 -12.61 -2.48 0.77
N VAL A 296 -11.79 -1.45 0.54
CA VAL A 296 -11.95 -0.12 1.15
C VAL A 296 -12.15 0.96 0.10
N LEU A 297 -11.29 1.00 -0.93
CA LEU A 297 -11.32 2.05 -1.96
C LEU A 297 -12.30 1.73 -3.09
N GLY A 298 -12.42 0.44 -3.45
CA GLY A 298 -13.16 -0.02 -4.62
C GLY A 298 -12.29 -0.03 -5.89
N PHE A 299 -12.35 -1.13 -6.64
CA PHE A 299 -11.59 -1.32 -7.89
C PHE A 299 -12.43 -0.97 -9.14
N GLY A 300 -13.61 -0.39 -8.95
CA GLY A 300 -14.51 0.02 -10.04
C GLY A 300 -13.87 1.00 -11.02
N PRO A 301 -13.31 2.14 -10.54
CA PRO A 301 -12.66 3.13 -11.37
C PRO A 301 -11.55 2.57 -12.26
N ASP A 302 -10.68 1.72 -11.71
CA ASP A 302 -9.60 1.07 -12.44
C ASP A 302 -10.15 0.13 -13.53
N ALA A 303 -11.13 -0.70 -13.17
CA ALA A 303 -11.73 -1.65 -14.10
C ALA A 303 -12.48 -0.96 -15.26
N GLU A 304 -13.18 0.14 -14.98
CA GLU A 304 -13.85 0.94 -16.00
C GLU A 304 -12.84 1.59 -16.95
N LEU A 305 -11.76 2.16 -16.40
CA LEU A 305 -10.70 2.78 -17.18
C LEU A 305 -10.02 1.77 -18.12
N LEU A 306 -9.68 0.57 -17.63
CA LEU A 306 -9.05 -0.48 -18.42
C LEU A 306 -9.98 -1.01 -19.54
N ARG A 307 -11.28 -1.17 -19.25
CA ARG A 307 -12.27 -1.54 -20.26
C ARG A 307 -12.47 -0.45 -21.31
N ALA A 308 -12.50 0.81 -20.88
CA ALA A 308 -12.57 1.95 -21.80
C ALA A 308 -11.34 2.06 -22.71
N ALA A 309 -10.18 1.62 -22.22
CA ALA A 309 -8.96 1.48 -23.01
C ALA A 309 -9.02 0.33 -24.04
N GLY A 310 -10.04 -0.54 -23.98
CA GLY A 310 -10.22 -1.68 -24.89
C GLY A 310 -9.48 -2.96 -24.45
N ALA A 311 -8.98 -3.05 -23.21
CA ALA A 311 -8.33 -4.25 -22.70
C ALA A 311 -9.32 -5.41 -22.49
N GLU A 312 -8.90 -6.65 -22.82
CA GLU A 312 -9.56 -7.85 -22.30
C GLU A 312 -9.19 -8.01 -20.83
N LEU A 313 -10.05 -7.48 -19.93
CA LEU A 313 -9.78 -7.41 -18.51
C LEU A 313 -10.27 -8.65 -17.78
N ARG A 314 -9.35 -9.33 -17.09
CA ARG A 314 -9.62 -10.43 -16.14
C ARG A 314 -9.27 -9.97 -14.74
N VAL A 315 -10.26 -9.74 -13.89
CA VAL A 315 -10.05 -9.32 -12.51
C VAL A 315 -9.98 -10.53 -11.60
N VAL A 316 -8.87 -10.71 -10.91
CA VAL A 316 -8.70 -11.78 -9.91
C VAL A 316 -9.54 -11.47 -8.68
N GLY A 317 -10.45 -12.39 -8.32
CA GLY A 317 -11.40 -12.17 -7.23
C GLY A 317 -10.83 -12.35 -5.83
N GLY A 318 -9.71 -13.06 -5.69
CA GLY A 318 -9.10 -13.46 -4.43
C GLY A 318 -7.90 -12.61 -4.01
N CYS A 319 -7.36 -12.93 -2.83
CA CYS A 319 -6.14 -12.33 -2.32
C CYS A 319 -4.90 -12.96 -2.98
N CYS A 320 -3.83 -12.20 -3.17
CA CYS A 320 -2.55 -12.75 -3.62
C CYS A 320 -1.86 -13.64 -2.57
N GLY A 321 -2.31 -13.62 -1.31
CA GLY A 321 -1.74 -14.42 -0.22
C GLY A 321 -0.53 -13.80 0.49
N TYR A 322 0.09 -12.75 -0.04
CA TYR A 322 1.25 -12.10 0.60
C TYR A 322 0.86 -11.28 1.83
N ALA A 323 -0.13 -10.41 1.68
CA ALA A 323 -0.77 -9.63 2.73
C ALA A 323 0.20 -8.95 3.71
N GLY A 324 1.11 -8.12 3.20
CA GLY A 324 2.08 -7.37 3.99
C GLY A 324 3.07 -8.29 4.72
N ASN A 325 3.11 -8.22 6.04
CA ASN A 325 3.99 -9.06 6.86
C ASN A 325 3.50 -10.52 6.99
N PHE A 326 2.19 -10.78 6.85
CA PHE A 326 1.59 -12.10 7.07
C PHE A 326 2.26 -13.19 6.23
N GLY A 327 2.31 -13.04 4.92
CA GLY A 327 2.84 -14.07 4.02
C GLY A 327 4.35 -14.25 4.04
N VAL A 328 5.08 -13.37 4.75
CA VAL A 328 6.52 -13.49 4.95
C VAL A 328 6.90 -14.04 6.31
N GLU A 329 6.00 -13.99 7.29
CA GLU A 329 6.23 -14.50 8.64
C GLU A 329 6.43 -16.01 8.65
N LYS A 330 7.29 -16.46 9.54
CA LYS A 330 7.54 -17.89 9.78
C LYS A 330 6.24 -18.60 10.15
N GLY A 331 5.95 -19.69 9.45
CA GLY A 331 4.75 -20.50 9.65
C GLY A 331 3.58 -20.17 8.73
N HIS A 332 3.60 -19.04 8.01
CA HIS A 332 2.51 -18.62 7.12
C HIS A 332 2.78 -18.89 5.62
N TYR A 333 3.98 -19.32 5.25
CA TYR A 333 4.37 -19.49 3.84
C TYR A 333 3.42 -20.43 3.09
N GLU A 334 3.14 -21.62 3.63
CA GLU A 334 2.28 -22.62 2.97
C GLU A 334 0.86 -22.09 2.77
N PHE A 335 0.32 -21.40 3.78
CA PHE A 335 -0.98 -20.78 3.67
C PHE A 335 -0.99 -19.66 2.62
N SER A 336 0.05 -18.83 2.62
CA SER A 336 0.22 -17.75 1.63
C SER A 336 0.27 -18.29 0.20
N VAL A 337 1.01 -19.37 -0.03
CA VAL A 337 1.10 -20.04 -1.34
C VAL A 337 -0.22 -20.70 -1.72
N ALA A 338 -0.91 -21.36 -0.78
CA ALA A 338 -2.20 -21.96 -1.02
C ALA A 338 -3.26 -20.94 -1.46
N VAL A 339 -3.26 -19.76 -0.83
CA VAL A 339 -4.14 -18.64 -1.23
C VAL A 339 -3.81 -18.17 -2.64
N ALA A 340 -2.53 -17.98 -3.00
CA ALA A 340 -2.15 -17.58 -4.35
C ALA A 340 -2.54 -18.62 -5.41
N LYS A 341 -2.46 -19.92 -5.09
CA LYS A 341 -2.84 -21.03 -5.97
C LYS A 341 -4.35 -21.14 -6.19
N HIS A 342 -5.15 -20.48 -5.36
CA HIS A 342 -6.61 -20.53 -5.50
C HIS A 342 -7.10 -19.68 -6.67
N ASP A 343 -6.61 -18.47 -6.82
CA ASP A 343 -7.10 -17.53 -7.84
C ASP A 343 -5.98 -16.92 -8.69
N LEU A 344 -4.92 -16.36 -8.06
CA LEU A 344 -3.92 -15.56 -8.76
C LEU A 344 -3.11 -16.37 -9.77
N LEU A 345 -2.52 -17.48 -9.34
CA LEU A 345 -1.65 -18.28 -10.20
C LEU A 345 -2.41 -18.94 -11.36
N PRO A 346 -3.60 -19.54 -11.18
CA PRO A 346 -4.41 -20.03 -12.28
C PRO A 346 -4.78 -18.94 -13.28
N ALA A 347 -5.20 -17.76 -12.81
CA ALA A 347 -5.58 -16.66 -13.70
C ALA A 347 -4.40 -16.18 -14.57
N ILE A 348 -3.17 -16.18 -14.02
CA ILE A 348 -1.95 -15.84 -14.78
C ILE A 348 -1.62 -16.94 -15.80
N GLU A 349 -1.72 -18.21 -15.42
CA GLU A 349 -1.42 -19.35 -16.28
C GLU A 349 -2.42 -19.42 -17.45
N GLU A 350 -3.71 -19.32 -17.18
CA GLU A 350 -4.77 -19.35 -18.20
C GLU A 350 -4.72 -18.18 -19.17
N ALA A 351 -4.23 -17.02 -18.73
CA ALA A 351 -4.08 -15.86 -19.59
C ALA A 351 -2.89 -15.95 -20.55
N GLY A 352 -1.93 -16.86 -20.27
CA GLY A 352 -0.78 -17.11 -21.10
C GLY A 352 0.38 -16.11 -20.94
N PRO A 353 1.51 -16.37 -21.64
CA PRO A 353 2.75 -15.63 -21.43
C PRO A 353 2.70 -14.17 -21.88
N GLU A 354 1.88 -13.83 -22.87
CA GLU A 354 1.75 -12.47 -23.40
C GLU A 354 0.83 -11.57 -22.59
N ALA A 355 0.06 -12.14 -21.65
CA ALA A 355 -0.84 -11.35 -20.82
C ALA A 355 -0.10 -10.37 -19.93
N ILE A 356 -0.62 -9.17 -19.80
CA ILE A 356 -0.12 -8.14 -18.90
C ILE A 356 -0.67 -8.44 -17.49
N ILE A 357 0.20 -8.51 -16.51
CA ILE A 357 -0.21 -8.66 -15.12
C ILE A 357 -0.20 -7.27 -14.49
N LEU A 358 -1.34 -6.84 -13.96
CA LEU A 358 -1.54 -5.56 -13.31
C LEU A 358 -1.67 -5.74 -11.79
N ALA A 359 -0.85 -5.05 -11.02
CA ALA A 359 -0.96 -5.02 -9.57
C ALA A 359 -0.32 -3.75 -8.99
N ASP A 360 -1.12 -2.84 -8.43
CA ASP A 360 -0.59 -1.63 -7.80
C ASP A 360 0.04 -1.91 -6.42
N GLY A 361 -0.47 -2.91 -5.70
CA GLY A 361 0.01 -3.23 -4.36
C GLY A 361 1.39 -3.88 -4.36
N PHE A 362 2.31 -3.37 -3.55
CA PHE A 362 3.65 -3.92 -3.32
C PHE A 362 3.62 -5.44 -3.03
N SER A 363 2.74 -5.86 -2.11
CA SER A 363 2.58 -7.27 -1.74
C SER A 363 2.18 -8.15 -2.94
N CYS A 364 1.29 -7.66 -3.79
CA CYS A 364 0.80 -8.41 -4.95
C CYS A 364 1.90 -8.55 -6.01
N ARG A 365 2.66 -7.48 -6.28
CA ARG A 365 3.80 -7.53 -7.20
C ARG A 365 4.87 -8.52 -6.73
N ARG A 366 5.17 -8.50 -5.41
CA ARG A 366 6.11 -9.46 -4.81
C ARG A 366 5.65 -10.89 -4.98
N GLN A 367 4.41 -11.19 -4.63
CA GLN A 367 3.87 -12.55 -4.74
C GLN A 367 3.89 -13.06 -6.19
N THR A 368 3.48 -12.21 -7.14
CA THR A 368 3.53 -12.54 -8.57
C THR A 368 4.96 -12.83 -9.03
N SER A 369 5.92 -11.99 -8.66
CA SER A 369 7.32 -12.19 -9.01
C SER A 369 7.90 -13.47 -8.39
N GLU A 370 7.59 -13.74 -7.12
CA GLU A 370 8.14 -14.88 -6.38
C GLU A 370 7.54 -16.22 -6.82
N LEU A 371 6.25 -16.28 -7.11
CA LEU A 371 5.56 -17.54 -7.39
C LEU A 371 5.31 -17.82 -8.87
N ALA A 372 5.08 -16.78 -9.68
CA ALA A 372 4.86 -16.91 -11.12
C ALA A 372 6.09 -16.57 -11.95
N GLY A 373 7.16 -16.02 -11.36
CA GLY A 373 8.34 -15.55 -12.10
C GLY A 373 8.04 -14.40 -13.06
N ARG A 374 6.89 -13.72 -12.93
CA ARG A 374 6.38 -12.68 -13.82
C ARG A 374 6.44 -11.30 -13.16
N ARG A 375 6.80 -10.29 -13.94
CA ARG A 375 6.68 -8.89 -13.49
C ARG A 375 5.22 -8.45 -13.60
N ALA A 376 4.67 -7.87 -12.54
CA ALA A 376 3.42 -7.13 -12.60
C ALA A 376 3.71 -5.64 -12.73
N LEU A 377 2.93 -4.95 -13.57
CA LEU A 377 2.97 -3.51 -13.74
C LEU A 377 1.98 -2.83 -12.80
N THR A 378 2.26 -1.59 -12.43
CA THR A 378 1.25 -0.70 -11.85
C THR A 378 0.34 -0.13 -12.93
N LEU A 379 -0.84 0.40 -12.56
CA LEU A 379 -1.72 1.08 -13.50
C LEU A 379 -1.00 2.25 -14.19
N ALA A 380 -0.21 3.01 -13.44
CA ALA A 380 0.58 4.10 -13.98
C ALA A 380 1.60 3.63 -15.03
N GLU A 381 2.35 2.56 -14.76
CA GLU A 381 3.32 1.98 -15.70
C GLU A 381 2.64 1.48 -16.98
N LEU A 382 1.51 0.77 -16.82
CA LEU A 382 0.75 0.25 -17.96
C LEU A 382 0.26 1.38 -18.86
N LEU A 383 -0.40 2.38 -18.29
CA LEU A 383 -0.95 3.50 -19.06
C LEU A 383 0.17 4.34 -19.70
N ALA A 384 1.24 4.63 -18.95
CA ALA A 384 2.35 5.43 -19.44
C ALA A 384 3.07 4.78 -20.65
N SER A 385 3.20 3.45 -20.63
CA SER A 385 3.84 2.72 -21.73
C SER A 385 3.05 2.76 -23.05
N HIS A 386 1.79 3.17 -23.02
CA HIS A 386 0.90 3.27 -24.17
C HIS A 386 0.51 4.72 -24.52
N LEU A 387 1.04 5.72 -23.79
CA LEU A 387 0.83 7.12 -24.15
C LEU A 387 1.45 7.42 -25.53
N PRO A 388 0.81 8.26 -26.34
CA PRO A 388 1.43 8.74 -27.59
C PRO A 388 2.72 9.48 -27.29
N GLN A 389 3.76 9.19 -28.08
CA GLN A 389 5.08 9.82 -27.99
C GLN A 389 5.04 11.29 -28.42
#